data_057ec4a235f74d4d666c2926c0bb5071
#
_entry.id   057ec4a235f74d4d666c2926c0bb5071
#
_cell.length_a   1.000
_cell.length_b   1.000
_cell.length_c   1.000
_cell.angle_alpha   90.00
_cell.angle_beta   90.00
_cell.angle_gamma   90.00
#
_symmetry.space_group_name_H-M   'P 1'
#
loop_
_entity.id
_entity.type
_entity.pdbx_description
1 polymer ?
#
loop_
_entity_poly.entity_id
_entity_poly.type
_entity_poly.pdbx_seq_one_letter_code
_entity_poly.pdbx_strand_id
1 'polypeptide(L)'
;MITILGAGIAGLTAGYELIKNGVSGKDIVIFEKEDEIGGLAQTKAYNGFRFDLGPHRWFTRSNEIDRLWNELNSPDILDLERHTRIWYKDRLINYPLTPFNAFKNLGIGKSGPALFSYALQRIKDRFNNANPQNMEEALIRQFGPVLYKAFFKDYNQKLWGGEGCGELSPDWVGQRVKNLTLPRAVFDAIGLSKKGSVDSLTDRFKYPVNGCGQLSERLAQRIKDSGGAIICNAEVKNIYLSGKRLTHLVINRNGYEEGYEIDFCISSIPIDDLCRAVSPALPSADILQAANGLRYRHMIFVVLFIDAPRITKDQWIYVQDPGISFNRFMDMNSWNPALSPPGMTSLVFEVTCDRRDVRWNLSDEEWIKKISEEFVRGFNFIEKGNILGGKVYRKSHAYPVYTLDYKNRLGIIRDELKKVENLQLIGRNGLFRYNNMDHSMATGLAAARNYSGKAHIDTADVGNEFHG
;
A
#
# COMPACT_ATOMS: atom_id res chain seq x y z
N MET A 1 -1.27 11.14 29.03
CA MET A 1 -1.94 10.14 28.15
C MET A 1 -1.09 9.92 26.88
N ILE A 2 -0.88 8.68 26.47
CA ILE A 2 -0.22 8.35 25.21
C ILE A 2 -1.28 8.37 24.13
N THR A 3 -1.07 9.23 23.16
CA THR A 3 -2.00 9.44 22.05
C THR A 3 -1.43 8.81 20.78
N ILE A 4 -2.22 7.98 20.12
CA ILE A 4 -1.86 7.40 18.83
C ILE A 4 -2.81 7.93 17.76
N LEU A 5 -2.29 8.51 16.69
CA LEU A 5 -3.07 9.05 15.59
C LEU A 5 -3.07 8.07 14.42
N GLY A 6 -4.26 7.52 14.14
CA GLY A 6 -4.53 6.51 13.13
C GLY A 6 -4.55 5.09 13.68
N ALA A 7 -5.68 4.39 13.49
CA ALA A 7 -5.87 2.98 13.85
C ALA A 7 -5.59 2.02 12.67
N GLY A 8 -4.65 2.35 11.82
CA GLY A 8 -4.07 1.42 10.86
C GLY A 8 -3.11 0.43 11.54
N ILE A 9 -2.57 -0.53 10.79
CA ILE A 9 -1.67 -1.58 11.30
C ILE A 9 -0.51 -0.99 12.12
N ALA A 10 0.10 0.11 11.70
CA ALA A 10 1.21 0.74 12.42
C ALA A 10 0.80 1.25 13.81
N GLY A 11 -0.30 2.02 13.89
CA GLY A 11 -0.80 2.57 15.16
C GLY A 11 -1.28 1.48 16.12
N LEU A 12 -2.02 0.49 15.62
CA LEU A 12 -2.48 -0.64 16.42
C LEU A 12 -1.29 -1.49 16.94
N THR A 13 -0.26 -1.71 16.12
CA THR A 13 0.95 -2.42 16.57
C THR A 13 1.70 -1.61 17.64
N ALA A 14 1.79 -0.29 17.50
CA ALA A 14 2.40 0.58 18.52
C ALA A 14 1.64 0.49 19.85
N GLY A 15 0.30 0.60 19.83
CA GLY A 15 -0.52 0.46 21.03
C GLY A 15 -0.37 -0.90 21.71
N TYR A 16 -0.37 -1.97 20.95
CA TYR A 16 -0.16 -3.32 21.47
C TYR A 16 1.25 -3.51 22.09
N GLU A 17 2.30 -3.03 21.41
CA GLU A 17 3.67 -3.14 21.92
C GLU A 17 3.91 -2.28 23.18
N LEU A 18 3.28 -1.10 23.29
CA LEU A 18 3.30 -0.29 24.51
C LEU A 18 2.76 -1.09 25.70
N ILE A 19 1.65 -1.78 25.55
CA ILE A 19 1.06 -2.65 26.57
C ILE A 19 2.02 -3.78 26.93
N LYS A 20 2.59 -4.47 25.95
CA LYS A 20 3.62 -5.52 26.18
C LYS A 20 4.84 -4.98 26.91
N ASN A 21 5.16 -3.71 26.75
CA ASN A 21 6.26 -3.04 27.44
C ASN A 21 5.89 -2.53 28.85
N GLY A 22 4.67 -2.79 29.34
CA GLY A 22 4.23 -2.49 30.69
C GLY A 22 3.47 -1.16 30.84
N VAL A 23 3.13 -0.50 29.74
CA VAL A 23 2.25 0.68 29.77
C VAL A 23 0.83 0.22 30.07
N SER A 24 0.15 0.89 30.99
CA SER A 24 -1.25 0.63 31.27
C SER A 24 -2.12 0.94 30.05
N GLY A 25 -2.99 0.04 29.66
CA GLY A 25 -3.92 0.29 28.56
C GLY A 25 -4.75 1.55 28.76
N LYS A 26 -5.13 1.86 30.01
CA LYS A 26 -5.90 3.07 30.35
C LYS A 26 -5.19 4.39 30.00
N ASP A 27 -3.86 4.34 29.84
CA ASP A 27 -3.07 5.51 29.46
C ASP A 27 -2.93 5.66 27.94
N ILE A 28 -3.54 4.74 27.15
CA ILE A 28 -3.42 4.70 25.68
C ILE A 28 -4.78 5.03 25.05
N VAL A 29 -4.79 6.02 24.17
CA VAL A 29 -5.92 6.33 23.31
C VAL A 29 -5.49 6.39 21.85
N ILE A 30 -6.26 5.74 20.98
CA ILE A 30 -6.04 5.72 19.53
C ILE A 30 -7.21 6.44 18.86
N PHE A 31 -6.93 7.46 18.06
CA PHE A 31 -7.93 8.19 17.27
C PHE A 31 -7.87 7.77 15.82
N GLU A 32 -9.02 7.45 15.23
CA GLU A 32 -9.18 7.09 13.82
C GLU A 32 -10.28 7.96 13.18
N LYS A 33 -9.95 8.59 12.04
CA LYS A 33 -10.92 9.46 11.35
C LYS A 33 -12.05 8.70 10.66
N GLU A 34 -11.76 7.47 10.24
CA GLU A 34 -12.76 6.61 9.59
C GLU A 34 -13.68 5.96 10.63
N ASP A 35 -14.78 5.37 10.15
CA ASP A 35 -15.73 4.62 10.98
C ASP A 35 -15.18 3.26 11.45
N GLU A 36 -14.15 2.75 10.76
CA GLU A 36 -13.55 1.45 11.02
C GLU A 36 -12.02 1.51 11.08
N ILE A 37 -11.45 0.60 11.87
CA ILE A 37 -10.00 0.42 12.03
C ILE A 37 -9.37 -0.30 10.83
N GLY A 38 -8.03 -0.39 10.79
CA GLY A 38 -7.25 -1.19 9.80
C GLY A 38 -6.62 -0.34 8.69
N GLY A 39 -7.03 0.91 8.52
CA GLY A 39 -6.45 1.84 7.54
C GLY A 39 -6.60 1.34 6.10
N LEU A 40 -5.47 1.04 5.43
CA LEU A 40 -5.48 0.51 4.06
C LEU A 40 -5.63 -1.02 4.00
N ALA A 41 -5.32 -1.74 5.09
CA ALA A 41 -5.41 -3.20 5.17
C ALA A 41 -6.70 -3.61 5.88
N GLN A 42 -7.83 -3.26 5.30
CA GLN A 42 -9.17 -3.56 5.80
C GLN A 42 -9.81 -4.71 5.04
N THR A 43 -10.56 -5.53 5.76
CA THR A 43 -11.55 -6.44 5.19
C THR A 43 -12.93 -5.87 5.49
N LYS A 44 -13.71 -5.61 4.46
CA LYS A 44 -15.10 -5.15 4.58
C LYS A 44 -16.07 -6.31 4.56
N ALA A 45 -17.23 -6.15 5.19
CA ALA A 45 -18.31 -7.12 5.17
C ALA A 45 -19.59 -6.47 4.63
N TYR A 46 -20.28 -7.17 3.74
CA TYR A 46 -21.57 -6.74 3.19
C TYR A 46 -22.40 -7.94 2.71
N ASN A 47 -23.61 -8.09 3.20
CA ASN A 47 -24.57 -9.13 2.79
C ASN A 47 -23.96 -10.55 2.74
N GLY A 48 -23.18 -10.93 3.75
CA GLY A 48 -22.51 -12.23 3.83
C GLY A 48 -21.20 -12.35 3.05
N PHE A 49 -20.83 -11.38 2.24
CA PHE A 49 -19.51 -11.30 1.61
C PHE A 49 -18.52 -10.61 2.55
N ARG A 50 -17.28 -11.09 2.53
CA ARG A 50 -16.10 -10.42 3.11
C ARG A 50 -15.08 -10.22 1.98
N PHE A 51 -14.48 -9.04 1.90
CA PHE A 51 -13.54 -8.71 0.85
C PHE A 51 -12.51 -7.68 1.32
N ASP A 52 -11.28 -7.88 0.88
CA ASP A 52 -10.18 -6.97 1.19
C ASP A 52 -10.16 -5.77 0.25
N LEU A 53 -9.78 -4.61 0.79
CA LEU A 53 -9.50 -3.43 -0.02
C LEU A 53 -8.05 -3.47 -0.53
N GLY A 54 -7.79 -4.34 -1.50
CA GLY A 54 -6.49 -4.58 -2.12
C GLY A 54 -5.86 -5.92 -1.74
N PRO A 55 -4.89 -6.43 -2.53
CA PRO A 55 -4.24 -7.72 -2.27
C PRO A 55 -3.20 -7.60 -1.16
N HIS A 56 -3.55 -8.05 0.01
CA HIS A 56 -2.72 -8.01 1.21
C HIS A 56 -2.20 -9.40 1.59
N ARG A 57 -1.31 -9.97 0.77
CA ARG A 57 -0.60 -11.21 1.11
C ARG A 57 0.37 -10.97 2.27
N TRP A 58 0.49 -11.92 3.18
CA TRP A 58 1.52 -11.87 4.22
C TRP A 58 2.84 -12.45 3.73
N PHE A 59 3.86 -11.62 3.79
CA PHE A 59 5.24 -11.98 3.55
C PHE A 59 6.14 -11.00 4.31
N THR A 60 7.13 -11.49 5.01
CA THR A 60 8.16 -10.69 5.67
C THR A 60 9.48 -11.45 5.75
N ARG A 61 10.59 -10.72 5.82
CA ARG A 61 11.93 -11.26 6.12
C ARG A 61 12.29 -11.15 7.60
N SER A 62 11.50 -10.43 8.38
CA SER A 62 11.72 -10.29 9.82
C SER A 62 11.11 -11.46 10.57
N ASN A 63 11.96 -12.27 11.19
CA ASN A 63 11.53 -13.37 12.07
C ASN A 63 10.69 -12.86 13.25
N GLU A 64 10.97 -11.67 13.75
CA GLU A 64 10.23 -11.07 14.85
C GLU A 64 8.80 -10.71 14.42
N ILE A 65 8.67 -10.02 13.29
CA ILE A 65 7.39 -9.61 12.75
C ILE A 65 6.55 -10.83 12.32
N ASP A 66 7.19 -11.86 11.72
CA ASP A 66 6.48 -13.09 11.36
C ASP A 66 5.96 -13.83 12.59
N ARG A 67 6.75 -13.91 13.67
CA ARG A 67 6.30 -14.50 14.94
C ARG A 67 5.12 -13.76 15.53
N LEU A 68 5.18 -12.44 15.60
CA LEU A 68 4.08 -11.60 16.09
C LEU A 68 2.81 -11.78 15.25
N TRP A 69 2.95 -11.78 13.93
CA TRP A 69 1.83 -11.99 13.02
C TRP A 69 1.18 -13.37 13.20
N ASN A 70 2.02 -14.44 13.32
CA ASN A 70 1.53 -15.79 13.57
C ASN A 70 0.86 -15.92 14.95
N GLU A 71 1.43 -15.33 16.01
CA GLU A 71 0.84 -15.29 17.36
C GLU A 71 -0.57 -14.69 17.32
N LEU A 72 -0.72 -13.58 16.61
CA LEU A 72 -2.01 -12.88 16.51
C LEU A 72 -3.02 -13.60 15.61
N ASN A 73 -2.61 -14.33 14.57
CA ASN A 73 -3.52 -14.92 13.59
C ASN A 73 -3.78 -16.41 13.76
N SER A 74 -2.96 -17.14 14.53
CA SER A 74 -3.20 -18.58 14.77
C SER A 74 -4.47 -18.81 15.58
N PRO A 75 -5.21 -19.94 15.29
CA PRO A 75 -4.94 -20.94 14.26
C PRO A 75 -5.49 -20.58 12.86
N ASP A 76 -6.12 -19.41 12.70
CA ASP A 76 -6.92 -19.02 11.54
C ASP A 76 -6.04 -18.49 10.39
N ILE A 77 -5.13 -19.33 9.90
CA ILE A 77 -4.16 -18.99 8.84
C ILE A 77 -4.26 -20.01 7.71
N LEU A 78 -4.33 -19.50 6.48
CA LEU A 78 -4.20 -20.26 5.25
C LEU A 78 -2.79 -20.11 4.68
N ASP A 79 -2.26 -21.18 4.11
CA ASP A 79 -1.03 -21.17 3.31
C ASP A 79 -1.41 -21.39 1.84
N LEU A 80 -1.27 -20.33 1.03
CA LEU A 80 -1.78 -20.26 -0.32
C LEU A 80 -0.64 -20.27 -1.35
N GLU A 81 -0.83 -21.02 -2.42
CA GLU A 81 -0.01 -20.89 -3.62
C GLU A 81 -0.38 -19.61 -4.36
N ARG A 82 0.63 -18.87 -4.81
CA ARG A 82 0.40 -17.62 -5.51
C ARG A 82 0.06 -17.84 -6.97
N HIS A 83 -1.14 -17.43 -7.36
CA HIS A 83 -1.59 -17.35 -8.74
C HIS A 83 -1.82 -15.88 -9.10
N THR A 84 -1.03 -15.35 -10.02
CA THR A 84 -1.09 -13.95 -10.43
C THR A 84 -0.73 -13.84 -11.90
N ARG A 85 -1.53 -13.09 -12.65
CA ARG A 85 -1.29 -12.87 -14.08
C ARG A 85 -1.46 -11.40 -14.44
N ILE A 86 -1.06 -11.08 -15.67
CA ILE A 86 -1.22 -9.78 -16.31
C ILE A 86 -2.17 -9.94 -17.48
N TRP A 87 -3.21 -9.12 -17.54
CA TRP A 87 -4.05 -8.93 -18.71
C TRP A 87 -3.39 -7.95 -19.66
N TYR A 88 -3.02 -8.45 -20.84
CA TYR A 88 -2.35 -7.68 -21.87
C TYR A 88 -2.83 -8.10 -23.26
N LYS A 89 -3.47 -7.19 -23.99
CA LYS A 89 -3.98 -7.43 -25.36
C LYS A 89 -4.81 -8.71 -25.44
N ASP A 90 -5.88 -8.78 -24.67
CA ASP A 90 -6.84 -9.89 -24.60
C ASP A 90 -6.23 -11.25 -24.25
N ARG A 91 -5.08 -11.25 -23.57
CA ARG A 91 -4.40 -12.46 -23.12
C ARG A 91 -3.93 -12.35 -21.67
N LEU A 92 -3.93 -13.49 -21.00
CA LEU A 92 -3.36 -13.64 -19.67
C LEU A 92 -1.90 -14.08 -19.77
N ILE A 93 -1.01 -13.26 -19.24
CA ILE A 93 0.44 -13.51 -19.18
C ILE A 93 0.82 -13.79 -17.73
N ASN A 94 1.63 -14.83 -17.51
CA ASN A 94 2.10 -15.17 -16.17
C ASN A 94 2.94 -14.05 -15.55
N TYR A 95 2.73 -13.78 -14.28
CA TYR A 95 3.52 -12.87 -13.47
C TYR A 95 4.35 -13.67 -12.45
N PRO A 96 5.63 -13.35 -12.25
CA PRO A 96 6.37 -12.24 -12.85
C PRO A 96 6.68 -12.43 -14.33
N LEU A 97 6.83 -11.30 -15.02
CA LEU A 97 7.28 -11.29 -16.39
C LEU A 97 8.73 -11.83 -16.44
N THR A 98 8.87 -13.12 -16.74
CA THR A 98 10.18 -13.64 -17.13
C THR A 98 10.47 -13.21 -18.56
N PRO A 99 11.74 -13.03 -18.97
CA PRO A 99 12.08 -12.69 -20.34
C PRO A 99 11.50 -13.68 -21.34
N PHE A 100 11.53 -14.97 -21.03
CA PHE A 100 10.95 -15.99 -21.90
C PHE A 100 9.44 -15.79 -22.09
N ASN A 101 8.69 -15.50 -21.03
CA ASN A 101 7.26 -15.19 -21.11
C ASN A 101 7.02 -13.86 -21.83
N ALA A 102 7.84 -12.84 -21.59
CA ALA A 102 7.75 -11.56 -22.29
C ALA A 102 7.99 -11.75 -23.80
N PHE A 103 9.03 -12.48 -24.18
CA PHE A 103 9.34 -12.78 -25.57
C PHE A 103 8.27 -13.62 -26.25
N LYS A 104 7.82 -14.70 -25.63
CA LYS A 104 6.74 -15.55 -26.16
C LYS A 104 5.46 -14.75 -26.42
N ASN A 105 5.13 -13.79 -25.54
CA ASN A 105 3.89 -13.02 -25.64
C ASN A 105 4.02 -11.74 -26.49
N LEU A 106 5.23 -11.20 -26.68
CA LEU A 106 5.48 -10.12 -27.64
C LEU A 106 5.37 -10.58 -29.10
N GLY A 107 5.52 -11.89 -29.33
CA GLY A 107 5.60 -12.48 -30.66
C GLY A 107 7.02 -12.38 -31.26
N ILE A 108 7.35 -13.33 -32.16
CA ILE A 108 8.69 -13.48 -32.73
C ILE A 108 9.19 -12.18 -33.39
N GLY A 109 8.30 -11.44 -34.08
CA GLY A 109 8.66 -10.20 -34.78
C GLY A 109 9.07 -9.02 -33.88
N LYS A 110 8.66 -8.98 -32.60
CA LYS A 110 9.03 -7.93 -31.64
C LYS A 110 10.11 -8.36 -30.65
N SER A 111 10.36 -9.64 -30.53
CA SER A 111 11.34 -10.21 -29.58
C SER A 111 12.77 -9.86 -29.99
N GLY A 112 13.11 -9.96 -31.29
CA GLY A 112 14.43 -9.56 -31.82
C GLY A 112 14.74 -8.08 -31.55
N PRO A 113 13.88 -7.13 -31.96
CA PRO A 113 14.02 -5.70 -31.61
C PRO A 113 14.14 -5.42 -30.12
N ALA A 114 13.42 -6.16 -29.26
CA ALA A 114 13.48 -5.97 -27.80
C ALA A 114 14.86 -6.37 -27.25
N LEU A 115 15.41 -7.54 -27.66
CA LEU A 115 16.74 -7.97 -27.26
C LEU A 115 17.84 -7.02 -27.77
N PHE A 116 17.75 -6.61 -29.04
CA PHE A 116 18.70 -5.68 -29.63
C PHE A 116 18.68 -4.31 -28.91
N SER A 117 17.48 -3.78 -28.66
CA SER A 117 17.35 -2.51 -27.94
C SER A 117 17.91 -2.58 -26.51
N TYR A 118 17.72 -3.71 -25.84
CA TYR A 118 18.30 -3.97 -24.51
C TYR A 118 19.83 -4.01 -24.57
N ALA A 119 20.40 -4.76 -25.52
CA ALA A 119 21.85 -4.85 -25.70
C ALA A 119 22.48 -3.48 -25.98
N LEU A 120 21.85 -2.69 -26.87
CA LEU A 120 22.29 -1.31 -27.16
C LEU A 120 22.20 -0.42 -25.90
N GLN A 121 21.14 -0.57 -25.11
CA GLN A 121 21.01 0.20 -23.85
C GLN A 121 22.13 -0.17 -22.88
N ARG A 122 22.47 -1.46 -22.74
CA ARG A 122 23.58 -1.90 -21.89
C ARG A 122 24.93 -1.36 -22.34
N ILE A 123 25.15 -1.27 -23.63
CA ILE A 123 26.37 -0.64 -24.18
C ILE A 123 26.40 0.84 -23.84
N LYS A 124 25.30 1.58 -24.04
CA LYS A 124 25.19 2.97 -23.68
C LYS A 124 25.45 3.21 -22.17
N ASP A 125 24.87 2.38 -21.32
CA ASP A 125 25.02 2.49 -19.86
C ASP A 125 26.47 2.26 -19.40
N ARG A 126 27.24 1.44 -20.14
CA ARG A 126 28.65 1.19 -19.84
C ARG A 126 29.53 2.44 -20.09
N PHE A 127 29.11 3.31 -21.01
CA PHE A 127 29.80 4.55 -21.32
C PHE A 127 29.20 5.77 -20.63
N ASN A 128 28.00 5.65 -20.05
CA ASN A 128 27.30 6.72 -19.33
C ASN A 128 27.03 6.31 -17.88
N ASN A 129 27.94 6.71 -16.99
CA ASN A 129 27.84 6.42 -15.54
C ASN A 129 26.90 7.38 -14.77
N ALA A 130 26.20 8.32 -15.45
CA ALA A 130 25.29 9.23 -14.78
C ALA A 130 24.12 8.44 -14.15
N ASN A 131 23.71 8.77 -12.93
CA ASN A 131 22.54 8.18 -12.30
C ASN A 131 21.24 8.57 -13.05
N PRO A 132 20.23 7.68 -13.12
CA PRO A 132 18.97 8.03 -13.74
C PRO A 132 18.32 9.19 -12.99
N GLN A 133 17.80 10.17 -13.74
CA GLN A 133 17.21 11.38 -13.20
C GLN A 133 15.75 11.16 -12.79
N ASN A 134 15.09 10.18 -13.38
CA ASN A 134 13.69 9.88 -13.13
C ASN A 134 13.41 8.35 -13.26
N MET A 135 12.19 7.96 -12.93
CA MET A 135 11.74 6.57 -12.98
C MET A 135 11.75 6.00 -14.40
N GLU A 136 11.45 6.81 -15.43
CA GLU A 136 11.47 6.36 -16.83
C GLU A 136 12.86 5.95 -17.25
N GLU A 137 13.85 6.79 -17.00
CA GLU A 137 15.25 6.47 -17.28
C GLU A 137 15.73 5.23 -16.53
N ALA A 138 15.34 5.09 -15.26
CA ALA A 138 15.70 3.93 -14.45
C ALA A 138 15.11 2.62 -15.04
N LEU A 139 13.84 2.64 -15.46
CA LEU A 139 13.18 1.48 -16.09
C LEU A 139 13.75 1.18 -17.47
N ILE A 140 14.04 2.20 -18.29
CA ILE A 140 14.68 2.03 -19.61
C ILE A 140 16.06 1.40 -19.45
N ARG A 141 16.87 1.84 -18.49
CA ARG A 141 18.17 1.22 -18.20
C ARG A 141 18.05 -0.23 -17.80
N GLN A 142 17.03 -0.54 -16.98
CA GLN A 142 16.87 -1.90 -16.45
C GLN A 142 16.32 -2.88 -17.48
N PHE A 143 15.39 -2.47 -18.36
CA PHE A 143 14.62 -3.33 -19.25
C PHE A 143 14.82 -3.03 -20.74
N GLY A 144 15.42 -1.90 -21.09
CA GLY A 144 15.49 -1.38 -22.45
C GLY A 144 14.21 -0.67 -22.90
N PRO A 145 14.29 0.25 -23.87
CA PRO A 145 13.17 1.11 -24.28
C PRO A 145 11.98 0.34 -24.87
N VAL A 146 12.21 -0.80 -25.54
CA VAL A 146 11.12 -1.58 -26.16
C VAL A 146 10.28 -2.28 -25.09
N LEU A 147 10.92 -2.92 -24.10
CA LEU A 147 10.17 -3.56 -22.99
C LEU A 147 9.53 -2.54 -22.06
N TYR A 148 10.21 -1.41 -21.80
CA TYR A 148 9.61 -0.30 -21.06
C TYR A 148 8.31 0.15 -21.71
N LYS A 149 8.34 0.47 -23.00
CA LYS A 149 7.15 0.92 -23.73
C LYS A 149 6.03 -0.13 -23.77
N ALA A 150 6.39 -1.41 -23.87
CA ALA A 150 5.41 -2.49 -24.00
C ALA A 150 4.71 -2.84 -22.69
N PHE A 151 5.43 -2.81 -21.54
CA PHE A 151 4.92 -3.39 -20.29
C PHE A 151 4.88 -2.42 -19.10
N PHE A 152 5.56 -1.28 -19.17
CA PHE A 152 5.67 -0.39 -18.02
C PHE A 152 5.03 0.97 -18.27
N LYS A 153 5.16 1.55 -19.45
CA LYS A 153 4.73 2.93 -19.73
C LYS A 153 3.25 3.15 -19.42
N ASP A 154 2.37 2.45 -20.10
CA ASP A 154 0.92 2.67 -20.00
C ASP A 154 0.37 2.29 -18.63
N TYR A 155 0.88 1.19 -18.05
CA TYR A 155 0.51 0.78 -16.69
C TYR A 155 0.92 1.81 -15.64
N ASN A 156 2.16 2.31 -15.70
CA ASN A 156 2.62 3.32 -14.76
C ASN A 156 1.91 4.67 -14.95
N GLN A 157 1.61 5.06 -16.20
CA GLN A 157 0.78 6.23 -16.48
C GLN A 157 -0.59 6.13 -15.78
N LYS A 158 -1.23 4.98 -15.90
CA LYS A 158 -2.52 4.69 -15.26
C LYS A 158 -2.42 4.69 -13.73
N LEU A 159 -1.36 4.07 -13.18
CA LEU A 159 -1.15 3.95 -11.73
C LEU A 159 -0.79 5.30 -11.10
N TRP A 160 0.13 6.05 -11.69
CA TRP A 160 0.72 7.25 -11.07
C TRP A 160 0.05 8.55 -11.55
N GLY A 161 -0.65 8.53 -12.69
CA GLY A 161 -1.23 9.74 -13.30
C GLY A 161 -0.16 10.74 -13.76
N GLY A 162 -0.56 12.00 -13.94
CA GLY A 162 0.33 13.06 -14.40
C GLY A 162 0.95 12.77 -15.77
N GLU A 163 2.19 13.17 -15.99
CA GLU A 163 2.97 12.86 -17.20
C GLU A 163 3.67 11.48 -17.15
N GLY A 164 3.36 10.67 -16.12
CA GLY A 164 3.88 9.32 -15.98
C GLY A 164 5.24 9.23 -15.30
N CYS A 165 6.09 8.29 -15.74
CA CYS A 165 7.34 7.96 -15.08
C CYS A 165 8.40 9.09 -15.14
N GLY A 166 8.29 10.06 -16.06
CA GLY A 166 9.23 11.18 -16.19
C GLY A 166 9.19 12.15 -15.02
N GLU A 167 8.06 12.28 -14.33
CA GLU A 167 7.91 13.15 -13.16
C GLU A 167 8.25 12.47 -11.82
N LEU A 168 8.55 11.17 -11.85
CA LEU A 168 8.77 10.37 -10.64
C LEU A 168 10.24 10.14 -10.36
N SER A 169 10.61 10.17 -9.09
CA SER A 169 11.96 9.83 -8.63
C SER A 169 12.35 8.40 -9.01
N PRO A 170 13.61 8.14 -9.38
CA PRO A 170 14.12 6.79 -9.60
C PRO A 170 14.10 5.91 -8.35
N ASP A 171 13.99 6.49 -7.15
CA ASP A 171 13.91 5.76 -5.88
C ASP A 171 12.79 4.73 -5.86
N TRP A 172 11.70 5.01 -6.58
CA TRP A 172 10.57 4.08 -6.70
C TRP A 172 10.99 2.74 -7.31
N VAL A 173 11.81 2.77 -8.36
CA VAL A 173 12.35 1.56 -9.00
C VAL A 173 13.26 0.81 -8.03
N GLY A 174 14.10 1.52 -7.31
CA GLY A 174 15.01 0.96 -6.30
C GLY A 174 14.29 0.19 -5.19
N GLN A 175 13.08 0.60 -4.81
CA GLN A 175 12.30 -0.08 -3.77
C GLN A 175 11.48 -1.27 -4.28
N ARG A 176 11.06 -1.27 -5.55
CA ARG A 176 10.11 -2.25 -6.09
C ARG A 176 10.71 -3.26 -7.06
N VAL A 177 11.76 -2.90 -7.74
CA VAL A 177 12.27 -3.65 -8.90
C VAL A 177 13.73 -4.06 -8.69
N LYS A 178 14.23 -4.02 -7.46
CA LYS A 178 15.56 -4.54 -7.11
C LYS A 178 15.67 -6.01 -7.55
N ASN A 179 16.80 -6.34 -8.18
CA ASN A 179 17.16 -7.70 -8.60
C ASN A 179 16.42 -8.28 -9.84
N LEU A 180 15.51 -7.58 -10.49
CA LEU A 180 14.95 -7.98 -11.78
C LEU A 180 15.82 -7.45 -12.92
N THR A 181 16.96 -8.07 -13.18
CA THR A 181 17.75 -7.78 -14.39
C THR A 181 17.48 -8.85 -15.47
N LEU A 182 17.45 -8.43 -16.73
CA LEU A 182 17.20 -9.33 -17.85
C LEU A 182 18.17 -10.53 -17.90
N PRO A 183 19.49 -10.38 -17.67
CA PRO A 183 20.42 -11.52 -17.63
C PRO A 183 20.04 -12.53 -16.55
N ARG A 184 19.75 -12.08 -15.32
CA ARG A 184 19.38 -12.97 -14.22
C ARG A 184 18.10 -13.72 -14.50
N ALA A 185 17.09 -13.05 -15.04
CA ALA A 185 15.83 -13.67 -15.41
C ALA A 185 15.97 -14.64 -16.62
N VAL A 186 16.95 -14.42 -17.52
CA VAL A 186 17.31 -15.39 -18.59
C VAL A 186 18.03 -16.61 -17.98
N PHE A 187 19.01 -16.41 -17.09
CA PHE A 187 19.70 -17.51 -16.39
C PHE A 187 18.73 -18.35 -15.56
N ASP A 188 17.76 -17.73 -14.90
CA ASP A 188 16.69 -18.41 -14.15
C ASP A 188 15.79 -19.25 -15.09
N ALA A 189 15.44 -18.70 -16.27
CA ALA A 189 14.57 -19.36 -17.24
C ALA A 189 15.22 -20.59 -17.92
N ILE A 190 16.56 -20.61 -18.09
CA ILE A 190 17.30 -21.75 -18.64
C ILE A 190 17.83 -22.71 -17.58
N GLY A 191 17.42 -22.53 -16.30
CA GLY A 191 17.75 -23.45 -15.21
C GLY A 191 19.20 -23.39 -14.73
N LEU A 192 19.96 -22.36 -15.11
CA LEU A 192 21.37 -22.18 -14.75
C LEU A 192 21.58 -21.37 -13.45
N SER A 193 20.50 -20.84 -12.85
CA SER A 193 20.59 -20.16 -11.56
C SER A 193 20.36 -21.12 -10.39
N LYS A 194 21.09 -20.93 -9.29
CA LYS A 194 20.81 -21.65 -8.05
C LYS A 194 19.41 -21.26 -7.53
N LYS A 195 18.55 -22.26 -7.30
CA LYS A 195 17.26 -22.07 -6.61
C LYS A 195 17.47 -21.24 -5.35
N GLY A 196 16.86 -20.07 -5.26
CA GLY A 196 16.82 -19.29 -4.00
C GLY A 196 17.03 -17.78 -4.12
N SER A 197 17.03 -17.15 -5.29
CA SER A 197 17.53 -15.78 -5.46
C SER A 197 16.52 -14.71 -5.94
N VAL A 198 15.22 -14.98 -6.01
CA VAL A 198 14.21 -13.97 -6.39
C VAL A 198 13.17 -13.84 -5.28
N ASP A 199 13.54 -13.11 -4.25
CA ASP A 199 12.77 -12.94 -3.00
C ASP A 199 11.47 -12.12 -3.12
N SER A 200 11.22 -11.43 -4.23
CA SER A 200 9.92 -10.77 -4.48
C SER A 200 8.84 -11.73 -4.99
N LEU A 201 9.18 -12.99 -5.17
CA LEU A 201 8.44 -14.00 -5.91
C LEU A 201 8.25 -15.26 -5.07
N THR A 202 7.85 -15.10 -3.81
CA THR A 202 7.42 -16.25 -3.02
C THR A 202 6.27 -16.93 -3.74
N ASP A 203 6.45 -18.21 -4.06
CA ASP A 203 5.42 -19.03 -4.70
C ASP A 203 4.26 -19.32 -3.74
N ARG A 204 4.46 -19.14 -2.45
CA ARG A 204 3.47 -19.31 -1.39
C ARG A 204 3.46 -18.11 -0.44
N PHE A 205 2.31 -17.85 0.18
CA PHE A 205 2.15 -16.80 1.18
C PHE A 205 1.07 -17.18 2.20
N LYS A 206 1.14 -16.59 3.39
CA LYS A 206 0.12 -16.74 4.43
C LYS A 206 -1.00 -15.73 4.24
N TYR A 207 -2.21 -16.14 4.60
CA TYR A 207 -3.40 -15.30 4.54
C TYR A 207 -4.36 -15.63 5.69
N PRO A 208 -4.93 -14.64 6.40
CA PRO A 208 -5.90 -14.91 7.46
C PRO A 208 -7.23 -15.40 6.91
N VAL A 209 -7.86 -16.35 7.59
CA VAL A 209 -9.13 -16.98 7.15
C VAL A 209 -10.24 -15.94 6.92
N ASN A 210 -10.30 -14.91 7.77
CA ASN A 210 -11.34 -13.87 7.69
C ASN A 210 -10.94 -12.63 6.88
N GLY A 211 -9.85 -12.70 6.10
CA GLY A 211 -9.32 -11.58 5.35
C GLY A 211 -8.18 -10.85 6.08
N CYS A 212 -7.50 -9.94 5.37
CA CYS A 212 -6.32 -9.24 5.90
C CYS A 212 -6.63 -8.37 7.13
N GLY A 213 -7.86 -7.90 7.28
CA GLY A 213 -8.33 -7.07 8.40
C GLY A 213 -8.31 -7.80 9.74
N GLN A 214 -8.31 -9.16 9.75
CA GLN A 214 -8.26 -9.98 10.96
C GLN A 214 -7.10 -9.58 11.89
N LEU A 215 -5.93 -9.25 11.34
CA LEU A 215 -4.80 -8.77 12.12
C LEU A 215 -5.12 -7.50 12.91
N SER A 216 -5.74 -6.51 12.24
CA SER A 216 -6.13 -5.24 12.88
C SER A 216 -7.22 -5.45 13.94
N GLU A 217 -8.19 -6.31 13.65
CA GLU A 217 -9.27 -6.67 14.59
C GLU A 217 -8.69 -7.28 15.87
N ARG A 218 -7.72 -8.19 15.75
CA ARG A 218 -7.08 -8.85 16.89
C ARG A 218 -6.16 -7.94 17.69
N LEU A 219 -5.39 -7.08 17.04
CA LEU A 219 -4.60 -6.05 17.72
C LEU A 219 -5.52 -5.11 18.51
N ALA A 220 -6.59 -4.63 17.90
CA ALA A 220 -7.56 -3.74 18.55
C ALA A 220 -8.24 -4.42 19.74
N GLN A 221 -8.58 -5.71 19.63
CA GLN A 221 -9.18 -6.44 20.75
C GLN A 221 -8.20 -6.54 21.93
N ARG A 222 -6.93 -6.86 21.69
CA ARG A 222 -5.90 -6.92 22.74
C ARG A 222 -5.71 -5.57 23.45
N ILE A 223 -5.77 -4.47 22.69
CA ILE A 223 -5.69 -3.12 23.27
C ILE A 223 -6.90 -2.84 24.15
N LYS A 224 -8.11 -3.13 23.69
CA LYS A 224 -9.35 -2.95 24.44
C LYS A 224 -9.40 -3.82 25.71
N ASP A 225 -9.01 -5.08 25.61
CA ASP A 225 -8.96 -6.02 26.75
C ASP A 225 -7.99 -5.52 27.85
N SER A 226 -6.99 -4.73 27.48
CA SER A 226 -6.05 -4.09 28.42
C SER A 226 -6.53 -2.75 28.95
N GLY A 227 -7.74 -2.31 28.59
CA GLY A 227 -8.35 -1.05 29.01
C GLY A 227 -8.04 0.14 28.11
N GLY A 228 -7.36 -0.06 26.95
CA GLY A 228 -7.07 0.99 25.97
C GLY A 228 -8.31 1.43 25.18
N ALA A 229 -8.34 2.70 24.79
CA ALA A 229 -9.44 3.27 24.02
C ALA A 229 -9.07 3.38 22.53
N ILE A 230 -10.01 2.99 21.65
CA ILE A 230 -9.94 3.25 20.21
C ILE A 230 -11.19 3.99 19.82
N ILE A 231 -11.03 5.23 19.34
CA ILE A 231 -12.10 6.15 19.03
C ILE A 231 -12.12 6.40 17.52
N CYS A 232 -13.12 5.84 16.85
CA CYS A 232 -13.39 6.05 15.43
C CYS A 232 -14.25 7.29 15.19
N ASN A 233 -14.39 7.74 13.93
CA ASN A 233 -15.02 8.99 13.52
C ASN A 233 -14.39 10.21 14.21
N ALA A 234 -13.10 10.16 14.50
CA ALA A 234 -12.34 11.12 15.28
C ALA A 234 -11.22 11.73 14.44
N GLU A 235 -11.54 12.79 13.69
CA GLU A 235 -10.59 13.49 12.84
C GLU A 235 -9.80 14.51 13.64
N VAL A 236 -8.47 14.43 13.62
CA VAL A 236 -7.59 15.43 14.23
C VAL A 236 -7.72 16.75 13.49
N LYS A 237 -8.04 17.82 14.20
CA LYS A 237 -8.17 19.19 13.67
C LYS A 237 -6.97 20.05 14.01
N ASN A 238 -6.66 20.18 15.29
CA ASN A 238 -5.57 21.00 15.78
C ASN A 238 -4.74 20.26 16.82
N ILE A 239 -3.44 20.51 16.81
CA ILE A 239 -2.50 20.04 17.84
C ILE A 239 -1.71 21.24 18.34
N TYR A 240 -1.62 21.39 19.66
CA TYR A 240 -1.02 22.53 20.33
C TYR A 240 0.33 22.15 20.95
N LEU A 241 1.25 23.12 20.89
CA LEU A 241 2.58 23.02 21.49
C LEU A 241 2.74 24.03 22.64
N SER A 242 3.52 23.60 23.64
CA SER A 242 4.13 24.50 24.60
C SER A 242 5.65 24.27 24.54
N GLY A 243 6.40 25.26 24.11
CA GLY A 243 7.81 25.11 23.77
C GLY A 243 8.02 24.07 22.66
N LYS A 244 8.71 22.98 22.95
CA LYS A 244 9.00 21.87 22.01
C LYS A 244 8.11 20.63 22.24
N ARG A 245 7.07 20.73 23.03
CA ARG A 245 6.25 19.58 23.40
C ARG A 245 4.79 19.78 22.98
N LEU A 246 4.20 18.74 22.41
CA LEU A 246 2.76 18.66 22.22
C LEU A 246 2.09 18.59 23.60
N THR A 247 1.04 19.37 23.81
CA THR A 247 0.32 19.45 25.10
C THR A 247 -1.10 18.94 25.02
N HIS A 248 -1.81 19.28 23.95
CA HIS A 248 -3.17 18.81 23.72
C HIS A 248 -3.53 18.84 22.24
N LEU A 249 -4.57 18.10 21.88
CA LEU A 249 -5.15 18.06 20.55
C LEU A 249 -6.66 18.29 20.60
N VAL A 250 -7.19 18.77 19.50
CA VAL A 250 -8.64 18.87 19.26
C VAL A 250 -8.98 17.92 18.12
N ILE A 251 -9.94 17.05 18.38
CA ILE A 251 -10.55 16.17 17.37
C ILE A 251 -11.95 16.67 17.03
N ASN A 252 -12.36 16.46 15.77
CA ASN A 252 -13.76 16.55 15.38
C ASN A 252 -14.37 15.16 15.39
N ARG A 253 -15.43 14.97 16.19
CA ARG A 253 -16.18 13.74 16.26
C ARG A 253 -17.64 14.02 15.96
N ASN A 254 -18.12 13.55 14.81
CA ASN A 254 -19.52 13.75 14.38
C ASN A 254 -19.97 15.23 14.38
N GLY A 255 -19.06 16.16 14.06
CA GLY A 255 -19.33 17.60 14.02
C GLY A 255 -19.06 18.33 15.33
N TYR A 256 -18.72 17.64 16.42
CA TYR A 256 -18.36 18.23 17.71
C TYR A 256 -16.86 18.20 17.93
N GLU A 257 -16.31 19.27 18.49
CA GLU A 257 -14.91 19.36 18.86
C GLU A 257 -14.70 18.89 20.31
N GLU A 258 -13.74 17.99 20.50
CA GLU A 258 -13.33 17.45 21.79
C GLU A 258 -11.82 17.65 21.99
N GLY A 259 -11.42 18.13 23.17
CA GLY A 259 -10.02 18.35 23.53
C GLY A 259 -9.45 17.19 24.36
N TYR A 260 -8.19 16.81 24.09
CA TYR A 260 -7.47 15.76 24.81
C TYR A 260 -6.05 16.20 25.16
N GLU A 261 -5.59 15.91 26.36
CA GLU A 261 -4.19 16.15 26.77
C GLU A 261 -3.26 15.10 26.20
N ILE A 262 -2.03 15.52 25.86
CA ILE A 262 -0.98 14.68 25.28
C ILE A 262 0.27 14.72 26.15
N ASP A 263 0.71 13.56 26.65
CA ASP A 263 2.06 13.41 27.21
C ASP A 263 3.06 12.97 26.13
N PHE A 264 2.61 12.06 25.26
CA PHE A 264 3.37 11.54 24.14
C PHE A 264 2.46 11.22 22.95
N CYS A 265 2.93 11.47 21.73
CA CYS A 265 2.18 11.28 20.50
C CYS A 265 2.92 10.32 19.53
N ILE A 266 2.23 9.31 19.04
CA ILE A 266 2.69 8.45 17.94
C ILE A 266 1.73 8.66 16.75
N SER A 267 2.24 9.18 15.63
CA SER A 267 1.40 9.54 14.49
C SER A 267 1.65 8.63 13.28
N SER A 268 0.58 8.00 12.80
CA SER A 268 0.53 7.25 11.53
C SER A 268 -0.36 7.92 10.47
N ILE A 269 -0.98 9.05 10.79
CA ILE A 269 -1.79 9.80 9.82
C ILE A 269 -0.91 10.38 8.71
N PRO A 270 -1.47 10.79 7.55
CA PRO A 270 -0.69 11.42 6.50
C PRO A 270 0.11 12.60 7.05
N ILE A 271 1.41 12.63 6.71
CA ILE A 271 2.34 13.62 7.28
C ILE A 271 1.96 15.06 6.93
N ASP A 272 1.33 15.26 5.78
CA ASP A 272 0.79 16.55 5.36
C ASP A 272 -0.45 16.95 6.17
N ASP A 273 -1.32 16.01 6.55
CA ASP A 273 -2.45 16.25 7.46
C ASP A 273 -1.92 16.60 8.87
N LEU A 274 -0.89 15.88 9.34
CA LEU A 274 -0.24 16.19 10.61
C LEU A 274 0.37 17.61 10.59
N CYS A 275 1.08 17.98 9.52
CA CYS A 275 1.65 19.31 9.38
C CYS A 275 0.57 20.41 9.45
N ARG A 276 -0.56 20.19 8.79
CA ARG A 276 -1.69 21.13 8.86
C ARG A 276 -2.28 21.24 10.28
N ALA A 277 -2.41 20.13 10.99
CA ALA A 277 -2.93 20.14 12.36
C ALA A 277 -2.00 20.83 13.37
N VAL A 278 -0.68 20.71 13.18
CA VAL A 278 0.34 21.29 14.08
C VAL A 278 0.71 22.72 13.66
N SER A 279 0.41 23.16 12.44
CA SER A 279 0.84 24.43 11.84
C SER A 279 0.51 25.68 12.66
N PRO A 280 -0.66 25.79 13.33
CA PRO A 280 -0.93 26.97 14.17
C PRO A 280 0.09 27.19 15.28
N ALA A 281 0.80 26.13 15.67
CA ALA A 281 1.75 26.12 16.77
C ALA A 281 3.22 26.11 16.31
N LEU A 282 3.50 25.74 15.04
CA LEU A 282 4.82 25.79 14.44
C LEU A 282 4.96 27.02 13.55
N PRO A 283 5.83 27.98 13.89
CA PRO A 283 5.91 29.30 13.23
C PRO A 283 6.58 29.27 11.83
N SER A 284 6.68 28.14 11.18
CA SER A 284 7.36 28.00 9.88
C SER A 284 6.35 27.89 8.72
N ALA A 285 6.29 28.91 7.87
CA ALA A 285 5.53 28.87 6.62
C ALA A 285 6.05 27.77 5.67
N ASP A 286 7.32 27.43 5.77
CA ASP A 286 8.00 26.47 4.87
C ASP A 286 7.46 25.05 5.04
N ILE A 287 7.08 24.67 6.28
CA ILE A 287 6.52 23.32 6.53
C ILE A 287 5.20 23.12 5.81
N LEU A 288 4.32 24.12 5.80
CA LEU A 288 3.04 24.05 5.08
C LEU A 288 3.23 24.04 3.57
N GLN A 289 4.16 24.83 3.06
CA GLN A 289 4.48 24.84 1.64
C GLN A 289 5.04 23.47 1.21
N ALA A 290 5.95 22.89 2.00
CA ALA A 290 6.51 21.57 1.76
C ALA A 290 5.42 20.48 1.82
N ALA A 291 4.58 20.50 2.85
CA ALA A 291 3.48 19.55 3.04
C ALA A 291 2.45 19.61 1.89
N ASN A 292 2.05 20.81 1.47
CA ASN A 292 1.11 20.98 0.36
C ASN A 292 1.68 20.56 -1.00
N GLY A 293 3.01 20.46 -1.11
CA GLY A 293 3.70 19.94 -2.30
C GLY A 293 3.85 18.42 -2.32
N LEU A 294 3.59 17.71 -1.22
CA LEU A 294 3.57 16.26 -1.21
C LEU A 294 2.34 15.73 -1.96
N ARG A 295 2.56 14.74 -2.82
CA ARG A 295 1.49 14.15 -3.62
C ARG A 295 1.19 12.73 -3.17
N TYR A 296 -0.09 12.35 -3.25
CA TYR A 296 -0.57 11.01 -3.00
C TYR A 296 -1.47 10.54 -4.13
N ARG A 297 -1.45 9.25 -4.42
CA ARG A 297 -2.52 8.60 -5.17
C ARG A 297 -3.61 8.16 -4.22
N HIS A 298 -4.83 8.35 -4.64
CA HIS A 298 -6.04 7.90 -3.97
C HIS A 298 -6.56 6.66 -4.68
N MET A 299 -7.33 5.85 -3.96
CA MET A 299 -7.84 4.58 -4.47
C MET A 299 -9.35 4.53 -4.36
N ILE A 300 -9.99 4.14 -5.44
CA ILE A 300 -11.39 3.75 -5.47
C ILE A 300 -11.42 2.24 -5.65
N PHE A 301 -12.10 1.57 -4.73
CA PHE A 301 -12.37 0.15 -4.81
C PHE A 301 -13.82 -0.04 -5.22
N VAL A 302 -14.04 -0.66 -6.37
CA VAL A 302 -15.37 -1.07 -6.81
C VAL A 302 -15.49 -2.56 -6.59
N VAL A 303 -16.46 -2.96 -5.80
CA VAL A 303 -16.72 -4.37 -5.49
C VAL A 303 -17.95 -4.80 -6.25
N LEU A 304 -17.86 -5.88 -7.01
CA LEU A 304 -18.99 -6.51 -7.66
C LEU A 304 -19.27 -7.87 -7.00
N PHE A 305 -20.53 -8.13 -6.68
CA PHE A 305 -21.00 -9.42 -6.17
C PHE A 305 -21.47 -10.25 -7.35
N ILE A 306 -20.98 -11.49 -7.45
CA ILE A 306 -21.13 -12.31 -8.65
C ILE A 306 -21.81 -13.63 -8.30
N ASP A 307 -22.83 -13.98 -9.07
CA ASP A 307 -23.49 -15.28 -9.05
C ASP A 307 -22.65 -16.31 -9.80
N ALA A 308 -21.54 -16.68 -9.20
CA ALA A 308 -20.66 -17.76 -9.63
C ALA A 308 -19.70 -18.09 -8.48
N PRO A 309 -19.28 -19.34 -8.30
CA PRO A 309 -18.46 -19.73 -7.15
C PRO A 309 -17.04 -19.20 -7.20
N ARG A 310 -16.54 -18.87 -8.37
CA ARG A 310 -15.21 -18.28 -8.64
C ARG A 310 -15.08 -17.94 -10.12
N ILE A 311 -14.40 -16.87 -10.46
CA ILE A 311 -14.20 -16.41 -11.84
C ILE A 311 -12.83 -16.82 -12.38
N THR A 312 -11.82 -16.77 -11.55
CA THR A 312 -10.44 -17.11 -11.93
C THR A 312 -9.74 -17.85 -10.79
N LYS A 313 -8.62 -18.54 -11.09
CA LYS A 313 -7.73 -19.10 -10.08
C LYS A 313 -6.76 -18.06 -9.51
N ASP A 314 -6.64 -16.90 -10.18
CA ASP A 314 -5.73 -15.86 -9.77
C ASP A 314 -6.28 -15.10 -8.57
N GLN A 315 -5.47 -14.91 -7.54
CA GLN A 315 -5.83 -14.03 -6.45
C GLN A 315 -5.98 -12.59 -6.93
N TRP A 316 -5.13 -12.16 -7.89
CA TRP A 316 -5.29 -10.88 -8.57
C TRP A 316 -4.71 -10.90 -10.00
N ILE A 317 -5.28 -10.06 -10.85
CA ILE A 317 -4.83 -9.85 -12.22
C ILE A 317 -4.53 -8.35 -12.41
N TYR A 318 -3.32 -8.05 -12.88
CA TYR A 318 -2.93 -6.70 -13.30
C TYR A 318 -3.52 -6.39 -14.68
N VAL A 319 -4.04 -5.18 -14.87
CA VAL A 319 -4.66 -4.77 -16.13
C VAL A 319 -3.91 -3.60 -16.74
N GLN A 320 -3.20 -3.86 -17.83
CA GLN A 320 -2.34 -2.87 -18.49
C GLN A 320 -3.08 -2.02 -19.53
N ASP A 321 -4.23 -2.47 -20.03
CA ASP A 321 -4.97 -1.77 -21.05
C ASP A 321 -5.37 -0.35 -20.60
N PRO A 322 -4.92 0.71 -21.29
CA PRO A 322 -5.26 2.09 -20.95
C PRO A 322 -6.75 2.42 -21.16
N GLY A 323 -7.47 1.66 -21.98
CA GLY A 323 -8.91 1.81 -22.21
C GLY A 323 -9.80 1.26 -21.09
N ILE A 324 -9.22 0.57 -20.10
CA ILE A 324 -9.90 0.02 -18.93
C ILE A 324 -9.58 0.87 -17.71
N SER A 325 -10.58 1.24 -16.92
CA SER A 325 -10.42 2.21 -15.81
C SER A 325 -9.63 1.65 -14.63
N PHE A 326 -9.71 0.36 -14.33
CA PHE A 326 -9.05 -0.26 -13.19
C PHE A 326 -7.65 -0.78 -13.53
N ASN A 327 -6.76 -0.73 -12.54
CA ASN A 327 -5.36 -1.16 -12.69
C ASN A 327 -5.19 -2.65 -12.39
N ARG A 328 -6.09 -3.19 -11.58
CA ARG A 328 -6.03 -4.55 -11.04
C ARG A 328 -7.42 -4.95 -10.57
N PHE A 329 -7.68 -6.24 -10.59
CA PHE A 329 -8.82 -6.81 -9.88
C PHE A 329 -8.45 -8.10 -9.16
N MET A 330 -9.24 -8.46 -8.15
CA MET A 330 -9.10 -9.65 -7.33
C MET A 330 -10.38 -10.45 -7.38
N ASP A 331 -10.25 -11.78 -7.33
CA ASP A 331 -11.36 -12.71 -7.05
C ASP A 331 -11.19 -13.21 -5.62
N MET A 332 -12.10 -12.84 -4.71
CA MET A 332 -11.94 -13.13 -3.28
C MET A 332 -12.01 -14.63 -2.97
N ASN A 333 -12.76 -15.41 -3.75
CA ASN A 333 -12.81 -16.87 -3.57
C ASN A 333 -11.52 -17.58 -4.02
N SER A 334 -10.63 -16.89 -4.73
CA SER A 334 -9.27 -17.40 -5.01
C SER A 334 -8.31 -17.21 -3.84
N TRP A 335 -8.70 -16.42 -2.82
CA TRP A 335 -8.01 -16.31 -1.55
C TRP A 335 -8.61 -17.28 -0.53
N ASN A 336 -9.92 -17.22 -0.34
CA ASN A 336 -10.65 -18.13 0.53
C ASN A 336 -12.13 -18.19 0.13
N PRO A 337 -12.65 -19.36 -0.31
CA PRO A 337 -14.07 -19.50 -0.66
C PRO A 337 -15.04 -19.17 0.50
N ALA A 338 -14.59 -19.28 1.75
CA ALA A 338 -15.41 -18.94 2.93
C ALA A 338 -15.66 -17.42 3.09
N LEU A 339 -15.04 -16.57 2.27
CA LEU A 339 -15.27 -15.13 2.28
C LEU A 339 -16.55 -14.71 1.55
N SER A 340 -17.23 -15.63 0.87
CA SER A 340 -18.47 -15.36 0.13
C SER A 340 -19.57 -16.37 0.48
N PRO A 341 -20.85 -16.05 0.26
CA PRO A 341 -21.93 -16.99 0.35
C PRO A 341 -21.74 -18.17 -0.63
N PRO A 342 -22.26 -19.37 -0.32
CA PRO A 342 -22.13 -20.54 -1.18
C PRO A 342 -22.60 -20.28 -2.62
N GLY A 343 -21.80 -20.66 -3.60
CA GLY A 343 -22.11 -20.48 -5.02
C GLY A 343 -21.82 -19.10 -5.58
N MET A 344 -21.38 -18.15 -4.76
CA MET A 344 -21.11 -16.77 -5.14
C MET A 344 -19.65 -16.38 -4.89
N THR A 345 -19.19 -15.31 -5.53
CA THR A 345 -17.90 -14.67 -5.22
C THR A 345 -18.02 -13.15 -5.26
N SER A 346 -17.01 -12.44 -4.79
CA SER A 346 -16.86 -11.00 -4.98
C SER A 346 -15.59 -10.69 -5.74
N LEU A 347 -15.69 -9.73 -6.68
CA LEU A 347 -14.56 -9.17 -7.40
C LEU A 347 -14.29 -7.77 -6.90
N VAL A 348 -13.03 -7.48 -6.58
CA VAL A 348 -12.60 -6.17 -6.09
C VAL A 348 -11.71 -5.51 -7.13
N PHE A 349 -12.15 -4.38 -7.67
CA PHE A 349 -11.47 -3.62 -8.72
C PHE A 349 -10.80 -2.39 -8.12
N GLU A 350 -9.54 -2.16 -8.46
CA GLU A 350 -8.76 -1.01 -7.99
C GLU A 350 -8.61 0.05 -9.07
N VAL A 351 -9.08 1.24 -8.79
CA VAL A 351 -8.92 2.41 -9.64
C VAL A 351 -8.09 3.45 -8.89
N THR A 352 -6.94 3.80 -9.43
CA THR A 352 -6.14 4.92 -8.89
C THR A 352 -6.51 6.22 -9.54
N CYS A 353 -6.63 7.27 -8.76
CA CYS A 353 -6.91 8.62 -9.25
C CYS A 353 -6.27 9.69 -8.37
N ASP A 354 -6.26 10.93 -8.85
CA ASP A 354 -5.97 12.09 -8.03
C ASP A 354 -7.26 12.60 -7.37
N ARG A 355 -7.16 13.24 -6.22
CA ARG A 355 -8.33 13.78 -5.51
C ARG A 355 -9.08 14.85 -6.32
N ARG A 356 -8.39 15.53 -7.24
CA ARG A 356 -8.96 16.53 -8.15
C ARG A 356 -9.50 15.94 -9.45
N ASP A 357 -9.36 14.63 -9.66
CA ASP A 357 -9.89 13.92 -10.81
C ASP A 357 -11.42 13.86 -10.71
N VAL A 358 -12.11 14.18 -11.79
CA VAL A 358 -13.58 14.09 -11.86
C VAL A 358 -14.09 12.71 -11.47
N ARG A 359 -13.30 11.66 -11.72
CA ARG A 359 -13.61 10.28 -11.37
C ARG A 359 -13.73 10.04 -9.86
N TRP A 360 -13.06 10.86 -9.03
CA TRP A 360 -13.19 10.77 -7.57
C TRP A 360 -14.61 11.04 -7.09
N ASN A 361 -15.33 11.90 -7.80
CA ASN A 361 -16.65 12.39 -7.43
C ASN A 361 -17.81 11.64 -8.13
N LEU A 362 -17.53 10.67 -9.01
CA LEU A 362 -18.58 9.84 -9.58
C LEU A 362 -19.38 9.13 -8.49
N SER A 363 -20.67 8.96 -8.67
CA SER A 363 -21.53 8.23 -7.75
C SER A 363 -21.14 6.74 -7.68
N ASP A 364 -21.62 6.05 -6.67
CA ASP A 364 -21.37 4.62 -6.52
C ASP A 364 -22.04 3.83 -7.66
N GLU A 365 -23.23 4.24 -8.07
CA GLU A 365 -23.98 3.65 -9.18
C GLU A 365 -23.25 3.83 -10.52
N GLU A 366 -22.69 5.01 -10.77
CA GLU A 366 -21.90 5.28 -11.99
C GLU A 366 -20.64 4.40 -12.02
N TRP A 367 -19.96 4.24 -10.89
CA TRP A 367 -18.79 3.36 -10.80
C TRP A 367 -19.16 1.90 -11.00
N ILE A 368 -20.19 1.39 -10.33
CA ILE A 368 -20.63 0.00 -10.45
C ILE A 368 -21.02 -0.29 -11.91
N LYS A 369 -21.80 0.59 -12.55
CA LYS A 369 -22.18 0.46 -13.95
C LYS A 369 -20.95 0.43 -14.86
N LYS A 370 -20.06 1.42 -14.71
CA LYS A 370 -18.85 1.55 -15.53
C LYS A 370 -17.94 0.34 -15.45
N ILE A 371 -17.62 -0.13 -14.25
CA ILE A 371 -16.75 -1.28 -14.05
C ILE A 371 -17.41 -2.57 -14.55
N SER A 372 -18.72 -2.73 -14.33
CA SER A 372 -19.48 -3.88 -14.85
C SER A 372 -19.42 -3.96 -16.38
N GLU A 373 -19.66 -2.84 -17.07
CA GLU A 373 -19.61 -2.77 -18.53
C GLU A 373 -18.19 -3.02 -19.07
N GLU A 374 -17.16 -2.41 -18.45
CA GLU A 374 -15.76 -2.62 -18.84
C GLU A 374 -15.34 -4.08 -18.63
N PHE A 375 -15.73 -4.70 -17.52
CA PHE A 375 -15.34 -6.07 -17.18
C PHE A 375 -16.02 -7.09 -18.10
N VAL A 376 -17.33 -7.00 -18.28
CA VAL A 376 -18.07 -7.91 -19.18
C VAL A 376 -17.56 -7.81 -20.62
N ARG A 377 -17.34 -6.59 -21.12
CA ARG A 377 -16.87 -6.38 -22.50
C ARG A 377 -15.42 -6.81 -22.71
N GLY A 378 -14.53 -6.55 -21.71
CA GLY A 378 -13.10 -6.70 -21.90
C GLY A 378 -12.56 -8.09 -21.56
N PHE A 379 -13.25 -8.89 -20.75
CA PHE A 379 -12.64 -10.12 -20.21
C PHE A 379 -13.36 -11.43 -20.56
N ASN A 380 -14.61 -11.37 -20.98
CA ASN A 380 -15.43 -12.56 -21.32
C ASN A 380 -15.44 -13.65 -20.20
N PHE A 381 -15.30 -13.25 -18.94
CA PHE A 381 -15.30 -14.17 -17.81
C PHE A 381 -16.70 -14.45 -17.27
N ILE A 382 -17.59 -13.47 -17.43
CA ILE A 382 -18.98 -13.50 -16.96
C ILE A 382 -19.90 -12.77 -17.94
N GLU A 383 -21.19 -13.05 -17.85
CA GLU A 383 -22.25 -12.28 -18.49
C GLU A 383 -22.78 -11.21 -17.54
N LYS A 384 -23.45 -10.21 -18.07
CA LYS A 384 -24.05 -9.12 -17.28
C LYS A 384 -25.05 -9.66 -16.24
N GLY A 385 -25.77 -10.73 -16.57
CA GLY A 385 -26.75 -11.37 -15.69
C GLY A 385 -26.15 -12.02 -14.43
N ASN A 386 -24.83 -12.27 -14.42
CA ASN A 386 -24.16 -12.80 -13.22
C ASN A 386 -23.87 -11.73 -12.15
N ILE A 387 -24.02 -10.45 -12.47
CA ILE A 387 -23.70 -9.36 -11.52
C ILE A 387 -24.93 -9.08 -10.66
N LEU A 388 -24.83 -9.40 -9.37
CA LEU A 388 -25.88 -9.23 -8.37
C LEU A 388 -25.97 -7.81 -7.82
N GLY A 389 -24.91 -7.01 -7.99
CA GLY A 389 -24.79 -5.65 -7.50
C GLY A 389 -23.36 -5.31 -7.12
N GLY A 390 -23.17 -4.20 -6.40
CA GLY A 390 -21.84 -3.77 -6.01
C GLY A 390 -21.82 -2.76 -4.87
N LYS A 391 -20.60 -2.41 -4.44
CA LYS A 391 -20.26 -1.37 -3.47
C LYS A 391 -19.02 -0.61 -3.90
N VAL A 392 -18.91 0.64 -3.49
CA VAL A 392 -17.75 1.48 -3.77
C VAL A 392 -17.14 2.00 -2.46
N TYR A 393 -15.83 1.88 -2.35
CA TYR A 393 -15.06 2.41 -1.21
C TYR A 393 -13.98 3.35 -1.74
N ARG A 394 -13.78 4.47 -1.07
CA ARG A 394 -12.77 5.47 -1.42
C ARG A 394 -11.75 5.57 -0.30
N LYS A 395 -10.47 5.40 -0.62
CA LYS A 395 -9.36 5.57 0.32
C LYS A 395 -8.43 6.68 -0.17
N SER A 396 -8.36 7.73 0.61
CA SER A 396 -7.37 8.78 0.39
C SER A 396 -5.99 8.31 0.82
N HIS A 397 -4.93 8.94 0.30
CA HIS A 397 -3.54 8.68 0.70
C HIS A 397 -3.12 7.20 0.59
N ALA A 398 -3.57 6.51 -0.48
CA ALA A 398 -3.24 5.09 -0.68
C ALA A 398 -1.75 4.87 -0.97
N TYR A 399 -1.16 5.73 -1.80
CA TYR A 399 0.27 5.67 -2.14
C TYR A 399 0.92 7.05 -2.07
N PRO A 400 2.03 7.23 -1.34
CA PRO A 400 2.89 8.41 -1.48
C PRO A 400 3.48 8.43 -2.90
N VAL A 401 3.47 9.58 -3.54
CA VAL A 401 4.02 9.77 -4.89
C VAL A 401 5.40 10.39 -4.75
N TYR A 402 6.44 9.68 -5.12
CA TYR A 402 7.81 10.18 -5.10
C TYR A 402 8.07 11.04 -6.34
N THR A 403 7.68 12.32 -6.27
CA THR A 403 8.05 13.34 -7.26
C THR A 403 9.55 13.59 -7.25
N LEU A 404 10.09 14.30 -8.24
CA LEU A 404 11.53 14.55 -8.31
C LEU A 404 12.03 15.36 -7.09
N ASP A 405 11.19 16.19 -6.51
CA ASP A 405 11.51 17.09 -5.38
C ASP A 405 11.05 16.56 -4.00
N TYR A 406 10.43 15.36 -3.93
CA TYR A 406 9.83 14.86 -2.69
C TYR A 406 10.80 14.79 -1.51
N LYS A 407 12.08 14.45 -1.76
CA LYS A 407 13.09 14.37 -0.70
C LYS A 407 13.35 15.70 -0.02
N ASN A 408 13.43 16.75 -0.82
CA ASN A 408 13.66 18.10 -0.29
C ASN A 408 12.47 18.53 0.58
N ARG A 409 11.25 18.34 0.09
CA ARG A 409 10.03 18.64 0.85
C ARG A 409 9.93 17.83 2.13
N LEU A 410 10.17 16.53 2.03
CA LEU A 410 10.15 15.63 3.19
C LEU A 410 11.25 15.96 4.20
N GLY A 411 12.43 16.41 3.72
CA GLY A 411 13.52 16.90 4.57
C GLY A 411 13.08 18.10 5.42
N ILE A 412 12.52 19.14 4.80
CA ILE A 412 11.99 20.32 5.50
C ILE A 412 11.00 19.91 6.59
N ILE A 413 10.03 19.05 6.24
CA ILE A 413 9.01 18.59 7.18
C ILE A 413 9.63 17.82 8.35
N ARG A 414 10.53 16.88 8.07
CA ARG A 414 11.18 16.06 9.10
C ARG A 414 12.06 16.89 10.04
N ASP A 415 12.80 17.84 9.51
CA ASP A 415 13.67 18.73 10.30
C ASP A 415 12.85 19.59 11.26
N GLU A 416 11.67 20.05 10.86
CA GLU A 416 10.75 20.76 11.74
C GLU A 416 10.10 19.86 12.78
N LEU A 417 9.55 18.71 12.37
CA LEU A 417 8.87 17.79 13.28
C LEU A 417 9.85 17.10 14.26
N LYS A 418 11.12 16.92 13.92
CA LYS A 418 12.16 16.42 14.84
C LYS A 418 12.44 17.35 16.01
N LYS A 419 12.08 18.64 15.93
CA LYS A 419 12.20 19.57 17.05
C LYS A 419 11.15 19.29 18.15
N VAL A 420 10.11 18.53 17.85
CA VAL A 420 9.05 18.18 18.77
C VAL A 420 9.47 16.92 19.56
N GLU A 421 9.71 17.09 20.87
CA GLU A 421 10.37 16.09 21.72
C GLU A 421 9.51 14.85 22.02
N ASN A 422 8.19 15.00 22.03
CA ASN A 422 7.23 13.96 22.39
C ASN A 422 6.37 13.49 21.19
N LEU A 423 6.92 13.52 19.98
CA LEU A 423 6.28 13.06 18.75
C LEU A 423 7.14 11.99 18.06
N GLN A 424 6.50 10.92 17.63
CA GLN A 424 7.09 9.93 16.73
C GLN A 424 6.19 9.66 15.52
N LEU A 425 6.80 9.56 14.34
CA LEU A 425 6.12 9.27 13.09
C LEU A 425 6.28 7.78 12.76
N ILE A 426 5.20 7.13 12.32
CA ILE A 426 5.20 5.71 11.96
C ILE A 426 4.34 5.42 10.74
N GLY A 427 4.48 4.23 10.20
CA GLY A 427 3.61 3.72 9.13
C GLY A 427 3.88 4.34 7.76
N ARG A 428 3.07 3.94 6.77
CA ARG A 428 3.22 4.37 5.38
C ARG A 428 3.05 5.88 5.22
N ASN A 429 1.97 6.42 5.75
CA ASN A 429 1.56 7.79 5.51
C ASN A 429 2.25 8.78 6.46
N GLY A 430 2.48 8.40 7.73
CA GLY A 430 3.22 9.22 8.68
C GLY A 430 4.70 9.39 8.33
N LEU A 431 5.29 8.41 7.64
CA LEU A 431 6.66 8.49 7.15
C LEU A 431 6.78 8.92 5.69
N PHE A 432 5.66 9.11 4.98
CA PHE A 432 5.65 9.32 3.52
C PHE A 432 6.52 8.28 2.80
N ARG A 433 6.38 7.00 3.16
CA ARG A 433 7.19 5.90 2.64
C ARG A 433 6.30 4.74 2.21
N TYR A 434 6.61 4.13 1.06
CA TYR A 434 5.88 2.96 0.61
C TYR A 434 6.20 1.73 1.48
N ASN A 435 5.42 1.56 2.55
CA ASN A 435 5.51 0.44 3.48
C ASN A 435 4.48 -0.64 3.14
N ASN A 436 4.87 -1.91 3.24
CA ASN A 436 3.93 -3.02 3.35
C ASN A 436 3.46 -3.15 4.82
N MET A 437 2.64 -4.16 5.13
CA MET A 437 2.15 -4.37 6.49
C MET A 437 3.28 -4.63 7.49
N ASP A 438 4.24 -5.48 7.13
CA ASP A 438 5.41 -5.81 7.96
C ASP A 438 6.27 -4.58 8.30
N HIS A 439 6.58 -3.73 7.32
CA HIS A 439 7.28 -2.47 7.55
C HIS A 439 6.48 -1.54 8.48
N SER A 440 5.16 -1.47 8.29
CA SER A 440 4.29 -0.66 9.14
C SER A 440 4.27 -1.17 10.58
N MET A 441 4.20 -2.48 10.79
CA MET A 441 4.34 -3.10 12.11
C MET A 441 5.70 -2.78 12.74
N ALA A 442 6.79 -2.95 12.00
CA ALA A 442 8.14 -2.68 12.49
C ALA A 442 8.31 -1.24 12.98
N THR A 443 7.75 -0.26 12.26
CA THR A 443 7.78 1.14 12.71
C THR A 443 6.98 1.36 13.99
N GLY A 444 5.85 0.67 14.15
CA GLY A 444 5.03 0.71 15.38
C GLY A 444 5.77 0.12 16.58
N LEU A 445 6.42 -1.05 16.41
CA LEU A 445 7.26 -1.66 17.44
C LEU A 445 8.41 -0.72 17.86
N ALA A 446 9.10 -0.13 16.89
CA ALA A 446 10.21 0.78 17.16
C ALA A 446 9.76 2.00 17.98
N ALA A 447 8.64 2.64 17.62
CA ALA A 447 8.11 3.79 18.34
C ALA A 447 7.73 3.45 19.79
N ALA A 448 7.08 2.31 20.01
CA ALA A 448 6.73 1.86 21.37
C ALA A 448 7.96 1.55 22.22
N ARG A 449 9.01 0.97 21.64
CA ARG A 449 10.28 0.69 22.34
C ARG A 449 11.05 1.96 22.64
N ASN A 450 11.07 2.92 21.74
CA ASN A 450 11.66 4.23 21.99
C ASN A 450 10.98 4.93 23.18
N TYR A 451 9.65 4.94 23.22
CA TYR A 451 8.91 5.49 24.35
C TYR A 451 9.28 4.80 25.67
N SER A 452 9.39 3.48 25.67
CA SER A 452 9.71 2.68 26.86
C SER A 452 11.20 2.71 27.26
N GLY A 453 12.06 3.47 26.57
CA GLY A 453 13.51 3.54 26.79
C GLY A 453 14.27 2.25 26.43
N LYS A 454 13.61 1.31 25.74
CA LYS A 454 14.19 0.02 25.34
C LYS A 454 15.01 0.09 24.05
N ALA A 455 14.84 1.17 23.27
CA ALA A 455 15.56 1.42 22.03
C ALA A 455 15.65 2.92 21.74
N HIS A 456 16.56 3.29 20.85
CA HIS A 456 16.68 4.64 20.27
C HIS A 456 16.83 4.48 18.75
N ILE A 457 15.73 4.20 18.06
CA ILE A 457 15.69 3.87 16.65
C ILE A 457 14.98 5.00 15.88
N ASP A 458 15.61 5.55 14.83
CA ASP A 458 14.87 6.41 13.91
C ASP A 458 13.86 5.54 13.14
N THR A 459 12.57 5.76 13.40
CA THR A 459 11.49 5.00 12.76
C THR A 459 11.50 5.11 11.24
N ALA A 460 12.12 6.17 10.69
CA ALA A 460 12.29 6.35 9.26
C ALA A 460 13.28 5.36 8.62
N ASP A 461 14.21 4.81 9.41
CA ASP A 461 15.20 3.85 8.93
C ASP A 461 14.76 2.39 9.11
N VAL A 462 13.73 2.16 9.93
CA VAL A 462 13.22 0.82 10.20
C VAL A 462 12.66 0.16 8.95
N GLY A 463 13.05 -1.09 8.71
CA GLY A 463 12.56 -1.90 7.59
C GLY A 463 13.28 -1.65 6.27
N ASN A 464 14.30 -0.79 6.22
CA ASN A 464 15.13 -0.63 5.01
C ASN A 464 15.83 -1.94 4.62
N GLU A 465 16.16 -2.77 5.58
CA GLU A 465 16.71 -4.13 5.42
C GLU A 465 15.70 -5.12 4.80
N PHE A 466 14.40 -4.85 4.88
CA PHE A 466 13.36 -5.70 4.28
C PHE A 466 13.16 -5.43 2.79
N HIS A 467 13.71 -4.32 2.27
CA HIS A 467 13.72 -3.96 0.86
C HIS A 467 14.94 -4.57 0.12
N GLY A 468 15.20 -5.82 0.27
CA GLY A 468 16.32 -6.51 -0.35
C GLY A 468 16.04 -6.99 -1.77
#